data_0e87f4a05cadeae289d17e54216ca7e0
#
_entry.id   0e87f4a05cadeae289d17e54216ca7e0
#
_cell.length_a   1.000
_cell.length_b   1.000
_cell.length_c   1.000
_cell.angle_alpha   90.00
_cell.angle_beta   90.00
_cell.angle_gamma   90.00
#
_symmetry.space_group_name_H-M   'P 1'
#
loop_
_entity.id
_entity.type
_entity.pdbx_description
1 polymer ?
#
loop_
_entity_poly.entity_id
_entity_poly.type
_entity_poly.pdbx_seq_one_letter_code
_entity_poly.pdbx_strand_id
1 'polypeptide(L)'
;MNFILFQMPYQSKKRKIKTFKLYAILLFVCMGCSKDNNTDANCNFLVNLNVSTSLNLNLSQYNQLTFPNNPVYVPNEGNGGIIVNNTGTGYVAFDAADPNHIFSDCSVLSINGLEAVCGCSDANEYSLITGQVLENTALRCMLKPYFVENNGNTLYISN
;
A
#
# COMPACT_ATOMS: atom_id res chain seq x y z
N MET A 1 -69.26 4.02 -48.84
CA MET A 1 -69.19 3.09 -47.73
C MET A 1 -67.80 3.31 -47.09
N ASN A 2 -67.78 4.25 -46.13
CA ASN A 2 -66.52 4.72 -45.49
C ASN A 2 -66.28 3.96 -44.19
N PHE A 3 -65.18 3.20 -44.13
CA PHE A 3 -64.71 2.59 -42.91
C PHE A 3 -63.72 3.54 -42.24
N ILE A 4 -64.12 4.10 -41.11
CA ILE A 4 -63.24 4.90 -40.21
C ILE A 4 -62.59 3.93 -39.27
N LEU A 5 -61.26 3.71 -39.41
CA LEU A 5 -60.43 3.01 -38.46
C LEU A 5 -60.00 3.95 -37.32
N PHE A 6 -60.57 3.70 -36.15
CA PHE A 6 -60.25 4.40 -34.91
C PHE A 6 -58.96 3.82 -34.37
N GLN A 7 -57.86 4.55 -34.50
CA GLN A 7 -56.57 4.18 -33.84
C GLN A 7 -56.55 4.74 -32.42
N MET A 8 -56.54 3.82 -31.43
CA MET A 8 -56.31 4.19 -30.02
C MET A 8 -54.84 4.48 -29.75
N PRO A 9 -54.50 5.52 -29.01
CA PRO A 9 -53.12 5.80 -28.65
C PRO A 9 -52.67 4.82 -27.55
N TYR A 10 -51.66 4.00 -27.86
CA TYR A 10 -51.01 3.10 -26.94
C TYR A 10 -50.23 3.90 -25.86
N GLN A 11 -50.61 3.74 -24.60
CA GLN A 11 -50.04 4.42 -23.44
C GLN A 11 -48.60 3.94 -23.16
N SER A 12 -47.60 4.71 -23.57
CA SER A 12 -46.18 4.50 -23.37
C SER A 12 -45.69 4.86 -21.93
N LYS A 13 -46.57 4.91 -20.92
CA LYS A 13 -46.24 5.46 -19.58
C LYS A 13 -45.58 4.48 -18.60
N LYS A 14 -45.52 3.18 -18.93
CA LYS A 14 -45.02 2.14 -17.98
C LYS A 14 -43.52 1.81 -18.11
N ARG A 15 -42.83 2.23 -19.19
CA ARG A 15 -41.40 1.90 -19.37
C ARG A 15 -40.45 2.84 -18.62
N LYS A 16 -40.80 4.10 -18.41
CA LYS A 16 -39.93 5.10 -17.75
C LYS A 16 -39.70 4.83 -16.25
N ILE A 17 -40.67 4.21 -15.58
CA ILE A 17 -40.60 3.96 -14.13
C ILE A 17 -39.68 2.75 -13.81
N LYS A 18 -39.63 1.73 -14.67
CA LYS A 18 -38.75 0.57 -14.48
C LYS A 18 -37.28 0.91 -14.72
N THR A 19 -36.98 1.71 -15.73
CA THR A 19 -35.60 2.16 -16.04
C THR A 19 -35.07 3.08 -14.97
N PHE A 20 -35.88 3.97 -14.38
CA PHE A 20 -35.44 4.86 -13.30
C PHE A 20 -35.13 4.11 -12.01
N LYS A 21 -35.94 3.07 -11.67
CA LYS A 21 -35.64 2.18 -10.54
C LYS A 21 -34.36 1.36 -10.75
N LEU A 22 -34.09 0.93 -11.98
CA LEU A 22 -32.87 0.18 -12.30
C LEU A 22 -31.62 1.08 -12.19
N TYR A 23 -31.68 2.33 -12.65
CA TYR A 23 -30.60 3.32 -12.51
C TYR A 23 -30.37 3.72 -11.04
N ALA A 24 -31.43 3.84 -10.23
CA ALA A 24 -31.31 4.15 -8.81
C ALA A 24 -30.66 2.98 -8.03
N ILE A 25 -30.90 1.74 -8.41
CA ILE A 25 -30.25 0.56 -7.80
C ILE A 25 -28.78 0.47 -8.24
N LEU A 26 -28.45 0.80 -9.49
CA LEU A 26 -27.07 0.78 -10.00
C LEU A 26 -26.20 1.85 -9.34
N LEU A 27 -26.75 3.03 -9.00
CA LEU A 27 -26.04 4.10 -8.31
C LEU A 27 -25.74 3.80 -6.83
N PHE A 28 -26.49 2.89 -6.20
CA PHE A 28 -26.30 2.54 -4.79
C PHE A 28 -25.18 1.52 -4.56
N VAL A 29 -24.76 0.79 -5.61
CA VAL A 29 -23.68 -0.22 -5.53
C VAL A 29 -22.27 0.41 -5.53
N CYS A 30 -22.14 1.68 -5.92
CA CYS A 30 -20.81 2.33 -6.01
C CYS A 30 -20.35 3.05 -4.74
N MET A 31 -21.11 3.03 -3.63
CA MET A 31 -20.72 3.70 -2.36
C MET A 31 -20.03 2.79 -1.35
N GLY A 32 -19.57 1.60 -1.75
CA GLY A 32 -18.92 0.62 -0.88
C GLY A 32 -17.39 0.65 -0.92
N CYS A 33 -16.73 1.79 -1.15
CA CYS A 33 -15.30 1.93 -0.85
C CYS A 33 -15.14 2.41 0.59
N SER A 34 -15.19 1.48 1.56
CA SER A 34 -14.61 1.72 2.87
C SER A 34 -13.08 1.76 2.69
N LYS A 35 -12.45 2.85 3.10
CA LYS A 35 -11.01 2.85 3.38
C LYS A 35 -10.82 1.96 4.59
N ASP A 36 -10.52 0.70 4.35
CA ASP A 36 -9.97 -0.17 5.39
C ASP A 36 -8.55 0.33 5.68
N ASN A 37 -8.43 1.22 6.66
CA ASN A 37 -7.17 1.39 7.37
C ASN A 37 -6.98 0.11 8.21
N ASN A 38 -6.54 -0.97 7.58
CA ASN A 38 -6.19 -2.23 8.22
C ASN A 38 -4.87 -2.09 9.01
N THR A 39 -4.80 -1.08 9.85
CA THR A 39 -3.82 -1.06 10.94
C THR A 39 -4.47 -1.82 12.09
N ASP A 40 -4.04 -3.07 12.30
CA ASP A 40 -4.42 -3.82 13.51
C ASP A 40 -4.09 -2.94 14.73
N ALA A 41 -5.06 -2.74 15.63
CA ALA A 41 -4.88 -1.94 16.84
C ALA A 41 -3.74 -2.45 17.76
N ASN A 42 -3.26 -3.67 17.52
CA ASN A 42 -2.13 -4.27 18.20
C ASN A 42 -0.76 -3.93 17.57
N CYS A 43 -0.73 -3.29 16.39
CA CYS A 43 0.49 -2.90 15.68
C CYS A 43 1.00 -1.52 16.15
N ASN A 44 1.24 -1.36 17.46
CA ASN A 44 1.61 -0.09 18.07
C ASN A 44 3.03 -0.08 18.68
N PHE A 45 3.87 -1.06 18.32
CA PHE A 45 5.25 -1.10 18.83
C PHE A 45 6.13 0.00 18.23
N LEU A 46 5.79 0.47 17.02
CA LEU A 46 6.54 1.53 16.35
C LEU A 46 5.90 2.90 16.56
N VAL A 47 6.71 3.89 16.90
CA VAL A 47 6.27 5.27 17.05
C VAL A 47 6.00 5.89 15.67
N ASN A 48 5.01 6.76 15.59
CA ASN A 48 4.77 7.51 14.35
C ASN A 48 5.68 8.74 14.29
N LEU A 49 6.94 8.51 13.87
CA LEU A 49 7.91 9.58 13.65
C LEU A 49 7.63 10.27 12.32
N ASN A 50 7.82 11.58 12.30
CA ASN A 50 7.74 12.34 11.05
C ASN A 50 9.00 12.09 10.23
N VAL A 51 8.84 11.48 9.07
CA VAL A 51 9.91 11.19 8.11
C VAL A 51 9.75 12.11 6.90
N SER A 52 10.82 12.77 6.51
CA SER A 52 10.91 13.60 5.31
C SER A 52 12.36 13.66 4.85
N THR A 53 12.73 12.76 3.96
CA THR A 53 14.09 12.61 3.46
C THR A 53 14.14 12.47 1.95
N SER A 54 15.32 12.67 1.35
CA SER A 54 15.51 12.51 -0.10
C SER A 54 16.79 11.75 -0.41
N LEU A 55 16.69 10.83 -1.38
CA LEU A 55 17.80 10.01 -1.83
C LEU A 55 18.16 10.37 -3.27
N ASN A 56 19.38 10.84 -3.48
CA ASN A 56 19.89 11.07 -4.83
C ASN A 56 20.52 9.78 -5.38
N LEU A 57 19.88 9.21 -6.39
CA LEU A 57 20.26 7.92 -7.00
C LEU A 57 21.61 7.97 -7.73
N ASN A 58 22.18 9.17 -7.99
CA ASN A 58 23.52 9.30 -8.57
C ASN A 58 24.63 9.10 -7.51
N LEU A 59 24.31 9.11 -6.23
CA LEU A 59 25.28 8.85 -5.17
C LEU A 59 25.58 7.36 -5.08
N SER A 60 26.84 7.01 -4.88
CA SER A 60 27.30 5.60 -4.84
C SER A 60 26.57 4.73 -3.79
N GLN A 61 26.12 5.34 -2.70
CA GLN A 61 25.39 4.66 -1.62
C GLN A 61 23.94 4.30 -2.00
N TYR A 62 23.36 4.94 -3.04
CA TYR A 62 21.97 4.74 -3.47
C TYR A 62 21.85 4.28 -4.93
N ASN A 63 22.94 4.24 -5.69
CA ASN A 63 22.89 3.97 -7.13
C ASN A 63 22.37 2.54 -7.45
N GLN A 64 22.53 1.58 -6.53
CA GLN A 64 21.99 0.24 -6.71
C GLN A 64 20.45 0.23 -6.76
N LEU A 65 19.75 1.23 -6.21
CA LEU A 65 18.31 1.40 -6.36
C LEU A 65 17.86 1.66 -7.82
N THR A 66 18.79 2.03 -8.72
CA THR A 66 18.47 2.14 -10.16
C THR A 66 18.21 0.79 -10.80
N PHE A 67 18.65 -0.30 -10.18
CA PHE A 67 18.41 -1.67 -10.63
C PHE A 67 17.29 -2.32 -9.79
N PRO A 68 16.33 -3.01 -10.41
CA PRO A 68 15.28 -3.70 -9.68
C PRO A 68 15.83 -4.73 -8.69
N ASN A 69 15.13 -4.88 -7.57
CA ASN A 69 15.41 -5.89 -6.54
C ASN A 69 16.77 -5.76 -5.85
N ASN A 70 17.26 -4.53 -5.73
CA ASN A 70 18.48 -4.19 -4.99
C ASN A 70 18.13 -3.23 -3.85
N PRO A 71 17.61 -3.74 -2.73
CA PRO A 71 17.21 -2.89 -1.60
C PRO A 71 18.40 -2.23 -0.93
N VAL A 72 18.17 -1.03 -0.40
CA VAL A 72 19.16 -0.21 0.31
C VAL A 72 18.63 0.18 1.68
N TYR A 73 19.49 0.05 2.68
CA TYR A 73 19.23 0.56 4.03
C TYR A 73 19.68 2.04 4.14
N VAL A 74 18.78 2.88 4.67
CA VAL A 74 19.00 4.32 4.94
C VAL A 74 18.94 4.54 6.44
N PRO A 75 20.06 4.87 7.09
CA PRO A 75 20.11 5.04 8.55
C PRO A 75 19.50 6.37 9.00
N ASN A 76 19.23 6.47 10.30
CA ASN A 76 18.84 7.71 11.01
C ASN A 76 17.47 8.29 10.60
N GLU A 77 16.64 7.52 9.97
CA GLU A 77 15.26 7.87 9.61
C GLU A 77 14.29 6.84 10.22
N GLY A 78 13.05 7.25 10.54
CA GLY A 78 12.06 6.36 11.11
C GLY A 78 12.45 5.81 12.49
N ASN A 79 11.98 4.60 12.84
CA ASN A 79 12.28 3.95 14.11
C ASN A 79 13.62 3.21 14.08
N GLY A 80 13.88 2.44 13.04
CA GLY A 80 15.09 1.63 12.90
C GLY A 80 15.90 1.93 11.63
N GLY A 81 15.70 3.07 10.98
CA GLY A 81 16.14 3.34 9.63
C GLY A 81 15.02 3.07 8.62
N ILE A 82 15.32 3.20 7.33
CA ILE A 82 14.39 2.91 6.25
C ILE A 82 15.04 1.91 5.29
N ILE A 83 14.31 0.90 4.85
CA ILE A 83 14.72 0.05 3.74
C ILE A 83 13.92 0.45 2.51
N VAL A 84 14.64 0.82 1.44
CA VAL A 84 14.07 1.22 0.16
C VAL A 84 14.37 0.14 -0.87
N ASN A 85 13.38 -0.22 -1.68
CA ASN A 85 13.56 -1.20 -2.75
C ASN A 85 12.93 -0.70 -4.06
N ASN A 86 13.60 -0.97 -5.17
CA ASN A 86 13.07 -0.82 -6.52
C ASN A 86 12.37 -2.14 -6.92
N THR A 87 11.06 -2.13 -7.07
CA THR A 87 10.29 -3.33 -7.45
C THR A 87 10.27 -3.59 -8.95
N GLY A 88 10.93 -2.74 -9.75
CA GLY A 88 10.87 -2.78 -11.23
C GLY A 88 9.67 -2.01 -11.82
N THR A 89 8.61 -1.81 -11.05
CA THR A 89 7.44 -1.02 -11.43
C THR A 89 7.34 0.31 -10.67
N GLY A 90 8.16 0.47 -9.63
CA GLY A 90 8.20 1.64 -8.76
C GLY A 90 9.11 1.40 -7.56
N TYR A 91 9.07 2.32 -6.62
CA TYR A 91 9.84 2.22 -5.39
C TYR A 91 8.90 2.01 -4.21
N VAL A 92 9.35 1.22 -3.25
CA VAL A 92 8.72 1.03 -1.94
C VAL A 92 9.72 1.36 -0.85
N ALA A 93 9.23 1.85 0.27
CA ALA A 93 10.06 2.14 1.43
C ALA A 93 9.32 1.68 2.70
N PHE A 94 10.06 1.06 3.61
CA PHE A 94 9.55 0.55 4.86
C PHE A 94 10.45 0.97 6.02
N ASP A 95 9.85 1.15 7.22
CA ASP A 95 10.64 1.28 8.44
C ASP A 95 11.45 0.00 8.65
N ALA A 96 12.71 0.14 9.01
CA ALA A 96 13.60 -0.99 9.25
C ALA A 96 13.51 -1.51 10.68
N ALA A 97 12.45 -1.20 11.42
CA ALA A 97 12.16 -1.79 12.71
C ALA A 97 11.05 -2.83 12.59
N ASP A 98 11.19 -3.96 13.28
CA ASP A 98 10.19 -5.02 13.31
C ASP A 98 8.89 -4.51 13.96
N PRO A 99 7.75 -4.47 13.23
CA PRO A 99 6.49 -3.98 13.75
C PRO A 99 5.80 -4.94 14.72
N ASN A 100 6.28 -6.17 14.85
CA ASN A 100 5.76 -7.19 15.76
C ASN A 100 6.62 -7.35 17.03
N HIS A 101 7.63 -6.49 17.21
CA HIS A 101 8.57 -6.54 18.33
C HIS A 101 8.68 -5.18 19.02
N ILE A 102 8.85 -5.17 20.34
CA ILE A 102 9.22 -3.95 21.07
C ILE A 102 10.58 -3.50 20.56
N PHE A 103 10.69 -2.22 20.21
CA PHE A 103 11.92 -1.66 19.62
C PHE A 103 13.14 -1.89 20.53
N SER A 104 14.16 -2.49 19.97
CA SER A 104 15.45 -2.80 20.58
C SER A 104 16.51 -2.96 19.50
N ASP A 105 17.77 -3.05 19.87
CA ASP A 105 18.86 -3.19 18.89
C ASP A 105 18.70 -4.43 17.99
N CYS A 106 18.20 -5.54 18.55
CA CYS A 106 17.99 -6.76 17.76
C CYS A 106 16.76 -6.66 16.83
N SER A 107 15.79 -5.78 17.11
CA SER A 107 14.58 -5.62 16.30
C SER A 107 14.79 -4.74 15.05
N VAL A 108 15.99 -4.20 14.86
CA VAL A 108 16.35 -3.55 13.60
C VAL A 108 16.56 -4.61 12.54
N LEU A 109 15.82 -4.47 11.43
CA LEU A 109 15.79 -5.44 10.35
C LEU A 109 17.04 -5.35 9.48
N SER A 110 17.60 -6.50 9.16
CA SER A 110 18.69 -6.65 8.18
C SER A 110 18.15 -7.10 6.83
N ILE A 111 18.82 -6.69 5.74
CA ILE A 111 18.46 -7.08 4.38
C ILE A 111 19.09 -8.44 4.06
N ASN A 112 18.26 -9.39 3.64
CA ASN A 112 18.67 -10.69 3.09
C ASN A 112 17.99 -10.89 1.74
N GLY A 113 18.65 -10.48 0.64
CA GLY A 113 18.04 -10.48 -0.69
C GLY A 113 16.82 -9.55 -0.77
N LEU A 114 15.62 -10.11 -0.98
CA LEU A 114 14.34 -9.36 -1.01
C LEU A 114 13.54 -9.51 0.29
N GLU A 115 14.19 -9.91 1.35
CA GLU A 115 13.60 -10.10 2.67
C GLU A 115 14.25 -9.17 3.69
N ALA A 116 13.45 -8.71 4.64
CA ALA A 116 13.91 -8.03 5.83
C ALA A 116 13.79 -9.00 7.01
N VAL A 117 14.89 -9.23 7.74
CA VAL A 117 14.99 -10.24 8.78
C VAL A 117 15.27 -9.59 10.13
N CYS A 118 14.47 -9.93 11.13
CA CYS A 118 14.69 -9.50 12.51
C CYS A 118 15.90 -10.24 13.14
N GLY A 119 16.75 -9.49 13.82
CA GLY A 119 17.92 -10.06 14.51
C GLY A 119 17.59 -10.67 15.87
N CYS A 120 16.35 -10.58 16.36
CA CYS A 120 15.92 -11.16 17.62
C CYS A 120 15.71 -12.69 17.49
N SER A 121 15.49 -13.37 18.60
CA SER A 121 15.37 -14.84 18.63
C SER A 121 14.17 -15.41 17.90
N ASP A 122 13.15 -14.58 17.63
CA ASP A 122 11.96 -14.91 16.85
C ASP A 122 12.20 -14.86 15.34
N ALA A 123 13.29 -14.21 14.91
CA ALA A 123 13.75 -14.15 13.52
C ALA A 123 12.62 -13.87 12.51
N ASN A 124 11.74 -12.91 12.81
CA ASN A 124 10.62 -12.57 11.95
C ASN A 124 11.11 -12.10 10.56
N GLU A 125 10.45 -12.56 9.51
CA GLU A 125 10.82 -12.28 8.12
C GLU A 125 9.70 -11.58 7.37
N TYR A 126 10.08 -10.59 6.54
CA TYR A 126 9.15 -9.74 5.80
C TYR A 126 9.61 -9.56 4.36
N SER A 127 8.64 -9.50 3.43
CA SER A 127 8.90 -9.20 2.04
C SER A 127 9.24 -7.71 1.82
N LEU A 128 10.37 -7.41 1.21
CA LEU A 128 10.74 -6.04 0.77
C LEU A 128 10.05 -5.61 -0.53
N ILE A 129 9.11 -6.40 -1.05
CA ILE A 129 8.25 -6.03 -2.17
C ILE A 129 6.89 -5.58 -1.67
N THR A 130 6.30 -6.33 -0.72
CA THR A 130 4.93 -6.11 -0.26
C THR A 130 4.82 -5.60 1.18
N GLY A 131 5.88 -5.73 1.97
CA GLY A 131 5.90 -5.44 3.41
C GLY A 131 5.24 -6.53 4.27
N GLN A 132 4.74 -7.60 3.66
CA GLN A 132 4.02 -8.65 4.38
C GLN A 132 4.98 -9.62 5.07
N VAL A 133 4.51 -10.22 6.17
CA VAL A 133 5.16 -11.33 6.85
C VAL A 133 5.27 -12.53 5.92
N LEU A 134 6.41 -13.22 5.90
CA LEU A 134 6.65 -14.35 5.00
C LEU A 134 6.31 -15.70 5.62
N GLU A 135 6.85 -16.04 6.79
CA GLU A 135 6.73 -17.40 7.31
C GLU A 135 5.76 -17.55 8.49
N ASN A 136 5.74 -16.59 9.41
CA ASN A 136 4.95 -16.71 10.63
C ASN A 136 3.56 -16.08 10.49
N THR A 137 2.57 -16.86 10.08
CA THR A 137 1.17 -16.40 9.91
C THR A 137 0.49 -15.96 11.21
N ALA A 138 1.10 -16.16 12.37
CA ALA A 138 0.60 -15.64 13.65
C ALA A 138 0.93 -14.15 13.84
N LEU A 139 1.92 -13.62 13.11
CA LEU A 139 2.26 -12.21 13.11
C LEU A 139 1.20 -11.42 12.36
N ARG A 140 0.77 -10.30 12.94
CA ARG A 140 -0.35 -9.50 12.42
C ARG A 140 0.09 -8.22 11.74
N CYS A 141 1.27 -7.72 12.09
CA CYS A 141 1.76 -6.43 11.64
C CYS A 141 2.69 -6.62 10.44
N MET A 142 2.32 -6.02 9.32
CA MET A 142 3.21 -5.86 8.18
C MET A 142 4.22 -4.72 8.43
N LEU A 143 5.29 -4.63 7.65
CA LEU A 143 6.23 -3.51 7.71
C LEU A 143 5.49 -2.17 7.58
N LYS A 144 5.91 -1.19 8.37
CA LYS A 144 5.37 0.17 8.31
C LYS A 144 5.82 0.84 7.01
N PRO A 145 4.91 1.15 6.08
CA PRO A 145 5.27 1.75 4.81
C PRO A 145 5.47 3.26 4.92
N TYR A 146 6.31 3.79 4.06
CA TYR A 146 6.47 5.22 3.78
C TYR A 146 6.03 5.52 2.34
N PHE A 147 5.54 6.72 2.12
CA PHE A 147 5.25 7.21 0.78
C PHE A 147 6.57 7.49 0.04
N VAL A 148 6.66 7.07 -1.23
CA VAL A 148 7.83 7.34 -2.07
C VAL A 148 7.38 8.04 -3.34
N GLU A 149 7.91 9.24 -3.56
CA GLU A 149 7.77 9.99 -4.80
C GLU A 149 9.07 9.93 -5.59
N ASN A 150 9.00 9.48 -6.83
CA ASN A 150 10.15 9.45 -7.73
C ASN A 150 10.13 10.66 -8.65
N ASN A 151 11.15 11.51 -8.52
CA ASN A 151 11.37 12.66 -9.39
C ASN A 151 12.72 12.52 -10.11
N GLY A 152 12.72 11.70 -11.16
CA GLY A 152 13.91 11.41 -11.96
C GLY A 152 15.01 10.69 -11.15
N ASN A 153 16.08 11.39 -10.82
CA ASN A 153 17.20 10.80 -10.07
C ASN A 153 17.10 11.02 -8.55
N THR A 154 15.96 11.48 -8.05
CA THR A 154 15.75 11.72 -6.62
C THR A 154 14.46 11.05 -6.15
N LEU A 155 14.56 10.27 -5.09
CA LEU A 155 13.41 9.73 -4.37
C LEU A 155 13.14 10.61 -3.15
N TYR A 156 11.90 11.06 -2.99
CA TYR A 156 11.42 11.73 -1.79
C TYR A 156 10.62 10.72 -0.97
N ILE A 157 10.97 10.57 0.30
CA ILE A 157 10.35 9.61 1.22
C ILE A 157 9.72 10.37 2.37
N SER A 158 8.44 10.11 2.62
CA SER A 158 7.68 10.80 3.68
C SER A 158 6.56 9.91 4.25
N ASN A 159 5.95 10.35 5.35
CA ASN A 159 4.75 9.75 5.93
C ASN A 159 3.64 10.79 6.15
#